data_92deb683e436aa50361a1f1fa308e6c7
#
_entry.id   92deb683e436aa50361a1f1fa308e6c7
#
_cell.length_a   1.000
_cell.length_b   1.000
_cell.length_c   1.000
_cell.angle_alpha   90.00
_cell.angle_beta   90.00
_cell.angle_gamma   90.00
#
_symmetry.space_group_name_H-M   'P 1'
#
loop_
_entity.id
_entity.type
_entity.pdbx_description
1 polymer ?
#
loop_
_entity_poly.entity_id
_entity_poly.type
_entity_poly.pdbx_seq_one_letter_code
_entity_poly.pdbx_strand_id
1 'polypeptide(L)'
;MTSLAHPHLSGLGRNPAAPHDVLVRLAAHAAGRDGISLRPGRLADAVVDALLTHGDDSTAVHLHGDRISASMRARIAEHPDPAIRDAYPDFVRGMVEREVTIGIGALEEAYGQPRTALVGAPSPSLRAAVARAWFDRPLAVQAALLADPDPQVRAAATEHRQPGVPPEWRERCLADPDPAVRINVARYVPLTSEQFAQLMQGGDEELNQAVAENPHLSAEMTERLMGIDDPLVRVAVAQSRHVDAATRDRLYALVEAERAAGSIAAQVALSWNFTEPDWLREAPLDERMTYLDCRHTTFRRVLASCRDLPEEAWRRLDNDPDLAVRRAAARRPDTPPDVLEALVRRHGDVSHIRPPLVDHPNFPRHVLRSFLHEPDPHVRYVALQDTDLPVQGLRQLAAAAEPFLRRGVARHPNLTDDLLEQLLSDPDPQVADDAAAHCALRPTRMYRILTAAGL
;
A
#
# COMPACT_ATOMS: atom_id res chain seq x y z
N MET A 1 -8.39 3.31 21.56
CA MET A 1 -7.19 3.81 22.28
C MET A 1 -6.90 2.81 23.38
N THR A 2 -6.04 1.84 23.10
CA THR A 2 -5.62 0.80 24.07
C THR A 2 -4.87 1.45 25.21
N SER A 3 -5.21 1.08 26.42
CA SER A 3 -4.63 1.60 27.65
C SER A 3 -3.12 1.32 27.69
N LEU A 4 -2.29 2.35 27.59
CA LEU A 4 -0.82 2.30 27.74
C LEU A 4 -0.38 1.94 29.17
N ALA A 5 -1.32 1.49 30.05
CA ALA A 5 -1.03 1.10 31.43
C ALA A 5 -0.13 -0.14 31.53
N HIS A 6 -0.14 -1.00 30.49
CA HIS A 6 0.65 -2.25 30.47
C HIS A 6 1.28 -2.48 29.09
N PRO A 7 2.24 -1.63 28.63
CA PRO A 7 2.82 -1.72 27.30
C PRO A 7 3.48 -3.09 27.03
N HIS A 8 4.13 -3.67 28.03
CA HIS A 8 4.80 -4.96 27.88
C HIS A 8 3.88 -6.12 27.50
N LEU A 9 2.58 -6.08 27.86
CA LEU A 9 1.66 -7.20 27.60
C LEU A 9 1.34 -7.33 26.11
N SER A 10 1.18 -6.22 25.41
CA SER A 10 1.00 -6.24 23.97
C SER A 10 2.27 -6.75 23.26
N GLY A 11 3.43 -6.24 23.65
CA GLY A 11 4.72 -6.71 23.15
C GLY A 11 4.92 -8.22 23.35
N LEU A 12 4.66 -8.74 24.54
CA LEU A 12 4.73 -10.19 24.82
C LEU A 12 3.79 -10.99 23.93
N GLY A 13 2.58 -10.51 23.68
CA GLY A 13 1.63 -11.16 22.77
C GLY A 13 2.18 -11.30 21.35
N ARG A 14 2.94 -10.30 20.88
CA ARG A 14 3.61 -10.29 19.56
C ARG A 14 4.92 -11.08 19.54
N ASN A 15 5.55 -11.36 20.71
CA ASN A 15 6.88 -11.95 20.79
C ASN A 15 6.90 -13.38 20.23
N PRO A 16 7.64 -13.65 19.12
CA PRO A 16 7.64 -14.97 18.48
C PRO A 16 8.20 -16.09 19.37
N ALA A 17 9.03 -15.76 20.36
CA ALA A 17 9.62 -16.72 21.30
C ALA A 17 8.77 -16.94 22.56
N ALA A 18 7.62 -16.24 22.71
CA ALA A 18 6.77 -16.41 23.88
C ALA A 18 6.21 -17.84 23.95
N PRO A 19 6.40 -18.56 25.07
CA PRO A 19 5.82 -19.89 25.31
C PRO A 19 4.27 -19.85 25.25
N HIS A 20 3.66 -20.98 24.91
CA HIS A 20 2.20 -21.05 24.77
C HIS A 20 1.46 -20.73 26.07
N ASP A 21 1.99 -21.16 27.22
CA ASP A 21 1.40 -20.87 28.51
C ASP A 21 1.47 -19.38 28.90
N VAL A 22 2.52 -18.66 28.46
CA VAL A 22 2.59 -17.19 28.55
C VAL A 22 1.45 -16.56 27.72
N LEU A 23 1.24 -17.02 26.47
CA LEU A 23 0.17 -16.53 25.61
C LEU A 23 -1.23 -16.85 26.17
N VAL A 24 -1.41 -18.04 26.76
CA VAL A 24 -2.66 -18.43 27.44
C VAL A 24 -2.98 -17.46 28.59
N ARG A 25 -1.99 -17.12 29.43
CA ARG A 25 -2.17 -16.14 30.51
C ARG A 25 -2.45 -14.74 29.99
N LEU A 26 -1.76 -14.32 28.92
CA LEU A 26 -1.98 -13.03 28.27
C LEU A 26 -3.38 -12.86 27.68
N ALA A 27 -4.05 -13.95 27.28
CA ALA A 27 -5.41 -13.89 26.76
C ALA A 27 -6.42 -13.34 27.78
N ALA A 28 -6.14 -13.43 29.08
CA ALA A 28 -6.98 -12.84 30.12
C ALA A 28 -6.95 -11.30 30.15
N HIS A 29 -5.98 -10.65 29.52
CA HIS A 29 -5.81 -9.20 29.52
C HIS A 29 -6.00 -8.59 28.13
N ALA A 30 -6.73 -7.47 28.00
CA ALA A 30 -7.02 -6.82 26.71
C ALA A 30 -5.76 -6.51 25.89
N ALA A 31 -4.75 -5.84 26.50
CA ALA A 31 -3.49 -5.55 25.80
C ALA A 31 -2.74 -6.82 25.38
N GLY A 32 -2.85 -7.92 26.12
CA GLY A 32 -2.30 -9.23 25.74
C GLY A 32 -3.00 -9.79 24.50
N ARG A 33 -4.33 -9.73 24.46
CA ARG A 33 -5.14 -10.15 23.29
C ARG A 33 -4.79 -9.33 22.05
N ASP A 34 -4.67 -8.01 22.18
CA ASP A 34 -4.24 -7.12 21.08
C ASP A 34 -2.88 -7.56 20.54
N GLY A 35 -1.92 -7.84 21.40
CA GLY A 35 -0.60 -8.34 21.00
C GLY A 35 -0.68 -9.68 20.27
N ILE A 36 -1.45 -10.64 20.80
CA ILE A 36 -1.64 -11.96 20.17
C ILE A 36 -2.31 -11.81 18.80
N SER A 37 -3.26 -10.89 18.64
CA SER A 37 -3.93 -10.61 17.36
C SER A 37 -2.95 -10.15 16.26
N LEU A 38 -1.91 -9.42 16.65
CA LEU A 38 -0.86 -8.93 15.74
C LEU A 38 0.30 -9.93 15.54
N ARG A 39 0.29 -11.05 16.29
CA ARG A 39 1.35 -12.06 16.19
C ARG A 39 1.31 -12.75 14.83
N PRO A 40 2.45 -12.88 14.13
CA PRO A 40 2.50 -13.62 12.88
C PRO A 40 2.38 -15.14 13.11
N GLY A 41 1.87 -15.85 12.09
CA GLY A 41 1.81 -17.30 12.06
C GLY A 41 0.61 -17.90 12.80
N ARG A 42 0.64 -19.23 12.91
CA ARG A 42 -0.46 -20.01 13.46
C ARG A 42 -0.42 -20.00 14.98
N LEU A 43 -1.59 -19.87 15.60
CA LEU A 43 -1.78 -19.99 17.05
C LEU A 43 -1.96 -21.46 17.44
N ALA A 44 -1.43 -21.83 18.60
CA ALA A 44 -1.70 -23.13 19.21
C ALA A 44 -3.15 -23.19 19.71
N ASP A 45 -3.78 -24.36 19.62
CA ASP A 45 -5.19 -24.54 19.98
C ASP A 45 -5.49 -24.09 21.42
N ALA A 46 -4.57 -24.34 22.38
CA ALA A 46 -4.74 -23.87 23.76
C ALA A 46 -4.77 -22.34 23.88
N VAL A 47 -4.05 -21.63 23.02
CA VAL A 47 -4.09 -20.15 22.99
C VAL A 47 -5.42 -19.67 22.41
N VAL A 48 -5.90 -20.34 21.36
CA VAL A 48 -7.21 -20.03 20.76
C VAL A 48 -8.33 -20.29 21.79
N ASP A 49 -8.29 -21.39 22.52
CA ASP A 49 -9.24 -21.68 23.60
C ASP A 49 -9.26 -20.59 24.69
N ALA A 50 -8.10 -20.10 25.10
CA ALA A 50 -8.00 -19.02 26.05
C ALA A 50 -8.55 -17.69 25.49
N LEU A 51 -8.29 -17.41 24.20
CA LEU A 51 -8.85 -16.24 23.53
C LEU A 51 -10.38 -16.31 23.41
N LEU A 52 -10.96 -17.48 23.14
CA LEU A 52 -12.41 -17.67 23.11
C LEU A 52 -13.03 -17.58 24.51
N THR A 53 -12.28 -17.92 25.57
CA THR A 53 -12.77 -17.85 26.95
C THR A 53 -12.78 -16.43 27.50
N HIS A 54 -11.79 -15.61 27.13
CA HIS A 54 -11.56 -14.30 27.75
C HIS A 54 -11.76 -13.14 26.75
N GLY A 55 -11.87 -13.44 25.45
CA GLY A 55 -12.03 -12.45 24.40
C GLY A 55 -13.49 -12.04 24.18
N ASP A 56 -13.66 -11.12 23.27
CA ASP A 56 -14.90 -10.59 22.73
C ASP A 56 -14.94 -10.78 21.22
N ASP A 57 -15.93 -10.21 20.56
CA ASP A 57 -16.09 -10.18 19.11
C ASP A 57 -14.87 -9.61 18.42
N SER A 58 -14.28 -8.53 18.96
CA SER A 58 -13.08 -7.90 18.41
C SER A 58 -11.87 -8.85 18.40
N THR A 59 -11.78 -9.74 19.38
CA THR A 59 -10.76 -10.80 19.46
C THR A 59 -11.07 -11.91 18.45
N ALA A 60 -12.33 -12.33 18.37
CA ALA A 60 -12.78 -13.42 17.49
C ALA A 60 -12.60 -13.11 16.00
N VAL A 61 -12.72 -11.84 15.59
CA VAL A 61 -12.44 -11.37 14.23
C VAL A 61 -11.05 -11.80 13.71
N HIS A 62 -10.06 -11.93 14.59
CA HIS A 62 -8.69 -12.32 14.22
C HIS A 62 -8.45 -13.83 14.18
N LEU A 63 -9.45 -14.66 14.53
CA LEU A 63 -9.37 -16.12 14.60
C LEU A 63 -9.93 -16.78 13.34
N HIS A 64 -9.23 -16.61 12.21
CA HIS A 64 -9.67 -17.12 10.90
C HIS A 64 -8.50 -17.63 10.07
N GLY A 65 -8.80 -18.25 8.94
CA GLY A 65 -7.83 -18.70 7.94
C GLY A 65 -6.80 -19.68 8.51
N ASP A 66 -5.56 -19.56 8.04
CA ASP A 66 -4.46 -20.42 8.43
C ASP A 66 -3.87 -20.08 9.83
N ARG A 67 -4.37 -19.01 10.46
CA ARG A 67 -3.95 -18.65 11.83
C ARG A 67 -4.36 -19.69 12.86
N ILE A 68 -5.43 -20.45 12.61
CA ILE A 68 -5.99 -21.44 13.52
C ILE A 68 -6.10 -22.82 12.85
N SER A 69 -6.23 -23.86 13.66
CA SER A 69 -6.40 -25.22 13.17
C SER A 69 -7.79 -25.45 12.54
N ALA A 70 -7.92 -26.46 11.69
CA ALA A 70 -9.22 -26.84 11.13
C ALA A 70 -10.22 -27.23 12.23
N SER A 71 -9.74 -27.89 13.29
CA SER A 71 -10.55 -28.21 14.47
C SER A 71 -11.06 -26.97 15.20
N MET A 72 -10.22 -25.95 15.34
CA MET A 72 -10.62 -24.70 15.98
C MET A 72 -11.59 -23.88 15.13
N ARG A 73 -11.42 -23.87 13.80
CA ARG A 73 -12.39 -23.27 12.87
C ARG A 73 -13.78 -23.92 13.00
N ALA A 74 -13.82 -25.27 13.06
CA ALA A 74 -15.09 -25.99 13.25
C ALA A 74 -15.75 -25.62 14.60
N ARG A 75 -14.96 -25.55 15.67
CA ARG A 75 -15.47 -25.15 16.99
C ARG A 75 -15.99 -23.72 17.04
N ILE A 76 -15.32 -22.78 16.37
CA ILE A 76 -15.79 -21.39 16.27
C ILE A 76 -17.10 -21.33 15.48
N ALA A 77 -17.20 -22.05 14.36
CA ALA A 77 -18.41 -22.12 13.53
C ALA A 77 -19.62 -22.70 14.27
N GLU A 78 -19.39 -23.54 15.29
CA GLU A 78 -20.41 -24.15 16.16
C GLU A 78 -20.53 -23.46 17.52
N HIS A 79 -19.84 -22.31 17.72
CA HIS A 79 -19.85 -21.64 19.02
C HIS A 79 -21.26 -21.16 19.39
N PRO A 80 -21.70 -21.39 20.65
CA PRO A 80 -23.06 -21.03 21.09
C PRO A 80 -23.30 -19.51 21.09
N ASP A 81 -22.26 -18.71 21.35
CA ASP A 81 -22.34 -17.27 21.29
C ASP A 81 -22.20 -16.78 19.84
N PRO A 82 -23.25 -16.15 19.26
CA PRO A 82 -23.20 -15.63 17.91
C PRO A 82 -22.16 -14.48 17.76
N ALA A 83 -21.90 -13.70 18.80
CA ALA A 83 -20.89 -12.65 18.77
C ALA A 83 -19.48 -13.19 18.48
N ILE A 84 -19.20 -14.43 18.88
CA ILE A 84 -17.94 -15.12 18.58
C ILE A 84 -18.03 -15.86 17.24
N ARG A 85 -19.11 -16.63 17.05
CA ARG A 85 -19.31 -17.46 15.84
C ARG A 85 -19.31 -16.64 14.56
N ASP A 86 -20.02 -15.52 14.58
CA ASP A 86 -20.28 -14.71 13.40
C ASP A 86 -19.32 -13.49 13.28
N ALA A 87 -18.41 -13.28 14.26
CA ALA A 87 -17.50 -12.12 14.34
C ALA A 87 -16.72 -11.85 13.03
N TYR A 88 -16.03 -12.86 12.51
CA TYR A 88 -15.26 -12.72 11.27
C TYR A 88 -16.17 -12.62 10.03
N PRO A 89 -17.19 -13.49 9.85
CA PRO A 89 -18.17 -13.30 8.79
C PRO A 89 -18.83 -11.93 8.78
N ASP A 90 -19.25 -11.40 9.93
CA ASP A 90 -19.92 -10.09 10.03
C ASP A 90 -18.95 -8.94 9.75
N PHE A 91 -17.71 -9.04 10.19
CA PHE A 91 -16.66 -8.08 9.84
C PHE A 91 -16.46 -8.01 8.31
N VAL A 92 -16.34 -9.16 7.63
CA VAL A 92 -16.19 -9.23 6.17
C VAL A 92 -17.44 -8.70 5.46
N ARG A 93 -18.63 -9.06 5.93
CA ARG A 93 -19.91 -8.54 5.37
C ARG A 93 -19.98 -7.01 5.50
N GLY A 94 -19.61 -6.48 6.67
CA GLY A 94 -19.54 -5.03 6.88
C GLY A 94 -18.51 -4.32 5.99
N MET A 95 -17.40 -4.97 5.62
CA MET A 95 -16.46 -4.44 4.63
C MET A 95 -17.06 -4.45 3.22
N VAL A 96 -17.77 -5.53 2.83
CA VAL A 96 -18.48 -5.63 1.55
C VAL A 96 -19.52 -4.52 1.40
N GLU A 97 -20.31 -4.25 2.44
CA GLU A 97 -21.33 -3.19 2.45
C GLU A 97 -20.73 -1.77 2.34
N ARG A 98 -19.52 -1.58 2.87
CA ARG A 98 -18.76 -0.31 2.78
C ARG A 98 -17.86 -0.23 1.53
N GLU A 99 -17.98 -1.18 0.62
CA GLU A 99 -17.18 -1.29 -0.61
C GLU A 99 -15.68 -1.32 -0.41
N VAL A 100 -15.22 -1.78 0.75
CA VAL A 100 -13.79 -1.95 1.03
C VAL A 100 -13.26 -3.16 0.26
N THR A 101 -12.11 -3.00 -0.39
CA THR A 101 -11.48 -4.10 -1.13
C THR A 101 -11.04 -5.22 -0.18
N ILE A 102 -11.49 -6.44 -0.44
CA ILE A 102 -11.20 -7.64 0.33
C ILE A 102 -10.66 -8.71 -0.63
N GLY A 103 -9.77 -9.58 -0.15
CA GLY A 103 -9.29 -10.70 -0.96
C GLY A 103 -10.36 -11.78 -1.17
N ILE A 104 -10.34 -12.45 -2.33
CA ILE A 104 -11.34 -13.47 -2.69
C ILE A 104 -11.41 -14.63 -1.67
N GLY A 105 -10.27 -15.03 -1.10
CA GLY A 105 -10.24 -16.08 -0.06
C GLY A 105 -11.00 -15.70 1.21
N ALA A 106 -10.95 -14.42 1.61
CA ALA A 106 -11.72 -13.92 2.75
C ALA A 106 -13.23 -13.95 2.49
N LEU A 107 -13.66 -13.66 1.25
CA LEU A 107 -15.07 -13.80 0.85
C LEU A 107 -15.50 -15.25 0.88
N GLU A 108 -14.71 -16.17 0.32
CA GLU A 108 -15.01 -17.61 0.34
C GLU A 108 -15.16 -18.14 1.77
N GLU A 109 -14.26 -17.74 2.67
CA GLU A 109 -14.30 -18.16 4.08
C GLU A 109 -15.51 -17.57 4.81
N ALA A 110 -15.75 -16.28 4.70
CA ALA A 110 -16.82 -15.60 5.43
C ALA A 110 -18.24 -16.01 5.00
N TYR A 111 -18.41 -16.37 3.72
CA TYR A 111 -19.69 -16.81 3.19
C TYR A 111 -19.83 -18.34 3.11
N GLY A 112 -18.77 -19.08 3.41
CA GLY A 112 -18.77 -20.56 3.36
C GLY A 112 -19.05 -21.13 1.96
N GLN A 113 -18.73 -20.36 0.90
CA GLN A 113 -19.05 -20.73 -0.48
C GLN A 113 -17.85 -20.50 -1.40
N PRO A 114 -17.65 -21.34 -2.42
CA PRO A 114 -16.62 -21.12 -3.42
C PRO A 114 -16.94 -19.87 -4.25
N ARG A 115 -15.88 -19.17 -4.72
CA ARG A 115 -16.01 -17.93 -5.54
C ARG A 115 -16.94 -18.06 -6.73
N THR A 116 -17.02 -19.25 -7.34
CA THR A 116 -17.93 -19.52 -8.46
C THR A 116 -19.41 -19.45 -8.09
N ALA A 117 -19.77 -19.82 -6.85
CA ALA A 117 -21.12 -19.67 -6.34
C ALA A 117 -21.42 -18.22 -5.94
N LEU A 118 -20.42 -17.50 -5.40
CA LEU A 118 -20.56 -16.10 -4.98
C LEU A 118 -20.87 -15.15 -6.16
N VAL A 119 -20.49 -15.50 -7.39
CA VAL A 119 -20.87 -14.73 -8.60
C VAL A 119 -22.39 -14.65 -8.79
N GLY A 120 -23.12 -15.66 -8.36
CA GLY A 120 -24.60 -15.70 -8.42
C GLY A 120 -25.29 -15.33 -7.10
N ALA A 121 -24.58 -14.75 -6.14
CA ALA A 121 -25.13 -14.40 -4.84
C ALA A 121 -26.31 -13.40 -4.95
N PRO A 122 -27.33 -13.48 -4.06
CA PRO A 122 -28.46 -12.54 -4.09
C PRO A 122 -28.05 -11.08 -3.89
N SER A 123 -27.03 -10.80 -3.05
CA SER A 123 -26.54 -9.45 -2.76
C SER A 123 -25.70 -8.87 -3.91
N PRO A 124 -26.10 -7.73 -4.50
CA PRO A 124 -25.28 -7.04 -5.50
C PRO A 124 -23.92 -6.60 -4.96
N SER A 125 -23.87 -6.08 -3.73
CA SER A 125 -22.62 -5.67 -3.08
C SER A 125 -21.62 -6.83 -2.97
N LEU A 126 -22.10 -8.03 -2.67
CA LEU A 126 -21.25 -9.22 -2.64
C LEU A 126 -20.74 -9.60 -4.04
N ARG A 127 -21.62 -9.59 -5.06
CA ARG A 127 -21.18 -9.85 -6.44
C ARG A 127 -20.17 -8.83 -6.93
N ALA A 128 -20.36 -7.55 -6.58
CA ALA A 128 -19.41 -6.47 -6.88
C ALA A 128 -18.07 -6.68 -6.15
N ALA A 129 -18.10 -7.09 -4.87
CA ALA A 129 -16.88 -7.44 -4.13
C ALA A 129 -16.12 -8.60 -4.77
N VAL A 130 -16.83 -9.63 -5.26
CA VAL A 130 -16.24 -10.74 -6.04
C VAL A 130 -15.60 -10.24 -7.32
N ALA A 131 -16.24 -9.33 -8.05
CA ALA A 131 -15.69 -8.72 -9.26
C ALA A 131 -14.39 -7.96 -8.98
N ARG A 132 -14.29 -7.26 -7.85
CA ARG A 132 -13.06 -6.54 -7.42
C ARG A 132 -11.99 -7.47 -6.90
N ALA A 133 -12.35 -8.57 -6.24
CA ALA A 133 -11.43 -9.45 -5.53
C ALA A 133 -10.86 -10.61 -6.39
N TRP A 134 -11.59 -11.05 -7.39
CA TRP A 134 -11.18 -12.20 -8.21
C TRP A 134 -10.45 -11.72 -9.46
N PHE A 135 -9.16 -11.48 -9.32
CA PHE A 135 -8.24 -11.32 -10.45
C PHE A 135 -8.20 -12.63 -11.24
N ASP A 136 -7.82 -12.63 -12.48
CA ASP A 136 -7.67 -13.82 -13.34
C ASP A 136 -8.94 -14.69 -13.45
N ARG A 137 -10.13 -14.12 -13.24
CA ARG A 137 -11.39 -14.83 -13.40
C ARG A 137 -11.59 -15.27 -14.85
N PRO A 138 -12.21 -16.46 -15.08
CA PRO A 138 -12.51 -16.92 -16.43
C PRO A 138 -13.36 -15.93 -17.22
N LEU A 139 -13.14 -15.83 -18.55
CA LEU A 139 -13.90 -14.92 -19.41
C LEU A 139 -15.41 -15.09 -19.33
N ALA A 140 -15.89 -16.32 -19.13
CA ALA A 140 -17.33 -16.59 -18.94
C ALA A 140 -17.87 -15.93 -17.66
N VAL A 141 -17.08 -15.91 -16.57
CA VAL A 141 -17.43 -15.24 -15.33
C VAL A 141 -17.38 -13.71 -15.53
N GLN A 142 -16.35 -13.20 -16.22
CA GLN A 142 -16.26 -11.79 -16.57
C GLN A 142 -17.49 -11.33 -17.36
N ALA A 143 -17.89 -12.09 -18.39
CA ALA A 143 -19.06 -11.80 -19.20
C ALA A 143 -20.36 -11.80 -18.36
N ALA A 144 -20.51 -12.73 -17.41
CA ALA A 144 -21.66 -12.77 -16.52
C ALA A 144 -21.74 -11.53 -15.63
N LEU A 145 -20.60 -11.08 -15.06
CA LEU A 145 -20.53 -9.87 -14.24
C LEU A 145 -20.76 -8.58 -15.04
N LEU A 146 -20.28 -8.51 -16.29
CA LEU A 146 -20.56 -7.39 -17.21
C LEU A 146 -22.01 -7.36 -17.68
N ALA A 147 -22.74 -8.48 -17.61
CA ALA A 147 -24.16 -8.59 -17.94
C ALA A 147 -25.08 -8.48 -16.71
N ASP A 148 -24.51 -8.26 -15.51
CA ASP A 148 -25.29 -8.23 -14.27
C ASP A 148 -26.40 -7.17 -14.33
N PRO A 149 -27.63 -7.46 -13.83
CA PRO A 149 -28.71 -6.50 -13.80
C PRO A 149 -28.37 -5.26 -12.93
N ASP A 150 -27.54 -5.44 -11.91
CA ASP A 150 -27.16 -4.35 -11.00
C ASP A 150 -25.98 -3.54 -11.55
N PRO A 151 -26.10 -2.20 -11.65
CA PRO A 151 -25.03 -1.34 -12.17
C PRO A 151 -23.75 -1.36 -11.31
N GLN A 152 -23.86 -1.51 -9.99
CA GLN A 152 -22.70 -1.58 -9.09
C GLN A 152 -21.81 -2.78 -9.44
N VAL A 153 -22.42 -3.91 -9.80
CA VAL A 153 -21.68 -5.11 -10.20
C VAL A 153 -20.99 -4.90 -11.55
N ARG A 154 -21.71 -4.32 -12.53
CA ARG A 154 -21.13 -3.99 -13.83
C ARG A 154 -19.97 -2.99 -13.70
N ALA A 155 -20.14 -1.94 -12.89
CA ALA A 155 -19.09 -0.98 -12.61
C ALA A 155 -17.85 -1.66 -12.00
N ALA A 156 -18.03 -2.52 -11.00
CA ALA A 156 -16.94 -3.28 -10.41
C ALA A 156 -16.23 -4.20 -11.42
N ALA A 157 -16.99 -4.79 -12.37
CA ALA A 157 -16.44 -5.64 -13.42
C ALA A 157 -15.71 -4.88 -14.52
N THR A 158 -15.96 -3.56 -14.66
CA THR A 158 -15.29 -2.68 -15.64
C THR A 158 -14.11 -1.92 -15.09
N GLU A 159 -13.77 -2.02 -13.81
CA GLU A 159 -12.52 -1.45 -13.27
C GLU A 159 -11.31 -1.94 -14.06
N HIS A 160 -10.28 -1.06 -14.21
CA HIS A 160 -9.04 -1.38 -14.95
C HIS A 160 -8.20 -2.41 -14.21
N ARG A 161 -8.61 -3.66 -14.27
CA ARG A 161 -7.97 -4.83 -13.65
C ARG A 161 -8.06 -6.03 -14.59
N GLN A 162 -7.25 -7.04 -14.35
CA GLN A 162 -7.36 -8.31 -15.07
C GLN A 162 -8.67 -9.05 -14.69
N PRO A 163 -9.41 -9.60 -15.66
CA PRO A 163 -9.13 -9.72 -17.09
C PRO A 163 -9.52 -8.50 -17.94
N GLY A 164 -9.99 -7.40 -17.38
CA GLY A 164 -10.43 -6.21 -18.10
C GLY A 164 -11.74 -6.40 -18.86
N VAL A 165 -12.09 -5.46 -19.75
CA VAL A 165 -13.30 -5.53 -20.58
C VAL A 165 -12.95 -6.15 -21.95
N PRO A 166 -13.49 -7.35 -22.26
CA PRO A 166 -13.27 -7.99 -23.56
C PRO A 166 -13.75 -7.12 -24.72
N PRO A 167 -13.12 -7.19 -25.92
CA PRO A 167 -13.46 -6.35 -27.06
C PRO A 167 -14.95 -6.34 -27.42
N GLU A 168 -15.62 -7.48 -27.38
CA GLU A 168 -17.03 -7.66 -27.69
C GLU A 168 -18.00 -6.99 -26.70
N TRP A 169 -17.50 -6.60 -25.52
CA TRP A 169 -18.28 -5.91 -24.49
C TRP A 169 -18.06 -4.40 -24.45
N ARG A 170 -17.03 -3.87 -25.12
CA ARG A 170 -16.65 -2.47 -25.02
C ARG A 170 -17.73 -1.50 -25.44
N GLU A 171 -18.35 -1.74 -26.59
CA GLU A 171 -19.43 -0.89 -27.11
C GLU A 171 -20.60 -0.84 -26.14
N ARG A 172 -21.05 -2.00 -25.64
CA ARG A 172 -22.13 -2.09 -24.67
C ARG A 172 -21.81 -1.37 -23.37
N CYS A 173 -20.58 -1.51 -22.86
CA CYS A 173 -20.17 -0.84 -21.61
C CYS A 173 -20.02 0.67 -21.79
N LEU A 174 -19.54 1.15 -22.94
CA LEU A 174 -19.48 2.56 -23.27
C LEU A 174 -20.86 3.21 -23.43
N ALA A 175 -21.89 2.43 -23.77
CA ALA A 175 -23.28 2.84 -23.86
C ALA A 175 -24.12 2.46 -22.64
N ASP A 176 -23.50 2.00 -21.55
CA ASP A 176 -24.20 1.61 -20.32
C ASP A 176 -25.01 2.79 -19.75
N PRO A 177 -26.25 2.58 -19.29
CA PRO A 177 -27.04 3.64 -18.64
C PRO A 177 -26.38 4.20 -17.39
N ASP A 178 -25.58 3.38 -16.68
CA ASP A 178 -24.87 3.81 -15.47
C ASP A 178 -23.58 4.59 -15.80
N PRO A 179 -23.39 5.79 -15.26
CA PRO A 179 -22.20 6.61 -15.54
C PRO A 179 -20.91 5.96 -15.05
N ALA A 180 -20.91 5.26 -13.90
CA ALA A 180 -19.68 4.64 -13.36
C ALA A 180 -19.13 3.56 -14.31
N VAL A 181 -20.01 2.78 -14.97
CA VAL A 181 -19.62 1.82 -15.99
C VAL A 181 -18.94 2.52 -17.17
N ARG A 182 -19.57 3.60 -17.69
CA ARG A 182 -19.01 4.36 -18.82
C ARG A 182 -17.67 5.00 -18.46
N ILE A 183 -17.58 5.65 -17.29
CA ILE A 183 -16.37 6.30 -16.76
C ILE A 183 -15.21 5.30 -16.67
N ASN A 184 -15.46 4.13 -16.04
CA ASN A 184 -14.42 3.11 -15.91
C ASN A 184 -13.88 2.67 -17.25
N VAL A 185 -14.76 2.39 -18.21
CA VAL A 185 -14.36 1.86 -19.52
C VAL A 185 -13.71 2.93 -20.39
N ALA A 186 -14.26 4.16 -20.39
CA ALA A 186 -13.71 5.29 -21.17
C ALA A 186 -12.27 5.63 -20.82
N ARG A 187 -11.84 5.32 -19.59
CA ARG A 187 -10.49 5.62 -19.11
C ARG A 187 -9.38 4.81 -19.79
N TYR A 188 -9.66 3.60 -20.31
CA TYR A 188 -8.59 2.71 -20.78
C TYR A 188 -8.86 1.93 -22.08
N VAL A 189 -10.10 1.91 -22.58
CA VAL A 189 -10.36 1.21 -23.84
C VAL A 189 -10.10 2.11 -25.06
N PRO A 190 -9.62 1.57 -26.19
CA PRO A 190 -9.55 2.33 -27.42
C PRO A 190 -10.92 2.86 -27.83
N LEU A 191 -11.03 4.15 -28.11
CA LEU A 191 -12.25 4.83 -28.53
C LEU A 191 -12.24 5.13 -30.02
N THR A 192 -13.37 4.94 -30.69
CA THR A 192 -13.58 5.52 -32.04
C THR A 192 -13.93 7.00 -31.92
N SER A 193 -13.77 7.77 -33.02
CA SER A 193 -14.15 9.20 -33.03
C SER A 193 -15.64 9.41 -32.72
N GLU A 194 -16.49 8.47 -33.12
CA GLU A 194 -17.93 8.53 -32.84
C GLU A 194 -18.22 8.28 -31.35
N GLN A 195 -17.62 7.22 -30.76
CA GLN A 195 -17.74 6.94 -29.32
C GLN A 195 -17.22 8.09 -28.46
N PHE A 196 -16.07 8.64 -28.82
CA PHE A 196 -15.53 9.83 -28.15
C PHE A 196 -16.52 11.00 -28.23
N ALA A 197 -17.05 11.30 -29.43
CA ALA A 197 -18.00 12.38 -29.62
C ALA A 197 -19.30 12.20 -28.79
N GLN A 198 -19.79 10.98 -28.70
CA GLN A 198 -20.97 10.64 -27.87
C GLN A 198 -20.69 10.81 -26.38
N LEU A 199 -19.54 10.34 -25.88
CA LEU A 199 -19.14 10.50 -24.48
C LEU A 199 -19.02 11.98 -24.09
N MET A 200 -18.52 12.83 -24.98
CA MET A 200 -18.30 14.25 -24.75
C MET A 200 -19.58 15.11 -24.85
N GLN A 201 -20.69 14.59 -25.35
CA GLN A 201 -21.96 15.37 -25.50
C GLN A 201 -22.62 15.75 -24.20
N GLY A 202 -22.39 15.02 -23.13
CA GLY A 202 -23.09 15.17 -21.85
C GLY A 202 -22.53 16.26 -20.94
N GLY A 203 -21.33 16.76 -21.17
CA GLY A 203 -20.64 17.71 -20.28
C GLY A 203 -20.34 17.19 -18.87
N ASP A 204 -20.33 15.86 -18.68
CA ASP A 204 -20.04 15.20 -17.43
C ASP A 204 -18.54 15.34 -17.09
N GLU A 205 -18.23 16.00 -15.96
CA GLU A 205 -16.85 16.31 -15.56
C GLU A 205 -16.03 15.04 -15.30
N GLU A 206 -16.59 14.05 -14.58
CA GLU A 206 -15.88 12.80 -14.28
C GLU A 206 -15.60 11.98 -15.55
N LEU A 207 -16.54 11.99 -16.48
CA LEU A 207 -16.37 11.32 -17.77
C LEU A 207 -15.33 12.03 -18.62
N ASN A 208 -15.30 13.36 -18.66
CA ASN A 208 -14.29 14.16 -19.35
C ASN A 208 -12.87 13.86 -18.79
N GLN A 209 -12.74 13.78 -17.47
CA GLN A 209 -11.49 13.42 -16.82
C GLN A 209 -11.06 11.99 -17.20
N ALA A 210 -11.97 11.02 -17.11
CA ALA A 210 -11.69 9.64 -17.48
C ALA A 210 -11.25 9.48 -18.93
N VAL A 211 -11.92 10.19 -19.85
CA VAL A 211 -11.53 10.22 -21.28
C VAL A 211 -10.17 10.86 -21.46
N ALA A 212 -9.87 11.96 -20.75
CA ALA A 212 -8.57 12.64 -20.87
C ALA A 212 -7.39 11.78 -20.38
N GLU A 213 -7.63 10.88 -19.44
CA GLU A 213 -6.64 9.90 -18.94
C GLU A 213 -6.43 8.70 -19.88
N ASN A 214 -7.26 8.56 -20.93
CA ASN A 214 -7.20 7.40 -21.82
C ASN A 214 -5.90 7.38 -22.64
N PRO A 215 -5.06 6.33 -22.55
CA PRO A 215 -3.78 6.27 -23.26
C PRO A 215 -3.92 6.08 -24.79
N HIS A 216 -5.12 5.77 -25.29
CA HIS A 216 -5.39 5.48 -26.69
C HIS A 216 -6.00 6.66 -27.47
N LEU A 217 -5.99 7.87 -26.91
CA LEU A 217 -6.53 9.05 -27.59
C LEU A 217 -5.75 9.36 -28.86
N SER A 218 -6.47 9.77 -29.92
CA SER A 218 -5.86 10.34 -31.13
C SER A 218 -5.48 11.81 -30.93
N ALA A 219 -4.68 12.35 -31.85
CA ALA A 219 -4.34 13.79 -31.83
C ALA A 219 -5.59 14.69 -31.91
N GLU A 220 -6.59 14.33 -32.73
CA GLU A 220 -7.85 15.06 -32.85
C GLU A 220 -8.66 15.04 -31.53
N MET A 221 -8.75 13.88 -30.87
CA MET A 221 -9.43 13.77 -29.58
C MET A 221 -8.72 14.61 -28.51
N THR A 222 -7.39 14.57 -28.48
CA THR A 222 -6.58 15.37 -27.56
C THR A 222 -6.79 16.86 -27.79
N GLU A 223 -6.82 17.33 -29.05
CA GLU A 223 -7.11 18.74 -29.40
C GLU A 223 -8.48 19.19 -28.91
N ARG A 224 -9.50 18.35 -29.05
CA ARG A 224 -10.85 18.68 -28.54
C ARG A 224 -10.89 18.79 -27.03
N LEU A 225 -10.15 17.95 -26.30
CA LEU A 225 -10.05 18.01 -24.84
C LEU A 225 -9.33 19.26 -24.31
N MET A 226 -8.40 19.86 -25.12
CA MET A 226 -7.74 21.11 -24.74
C MET A 226 -8.70 22.29 -24.53
N GLY A 227 -9.89 22.22 -25.10
CA GLY A 227 -10.95 23.24 -24.94
C GLY A 227 -11.75 23.13 -23.64
N ILE A 228 -11.52 22.10 -22.81
CA ILE A 228 -12.26 21.90 -21.57
C ILE A 228 -11.62 22.69 -20.43
N ASP A 229 -12.47 23.44 -19.72
CA ASP A 229 -12.07 24.28 -18.59
C ASP A 229 -12.06 23.48 -17.27
N ASP A 230 -11.15 22.51 -17.16
CA ASP A 230 -10.95 21.65 -16.01
C ASP A 230 -9.44 21.40 -15.80
N PRO A 231 -8.86 21.71 -14.61
CA PRO A 231 -7.44 21.52 -14.34
C PRO A 231 -6.99 20.07 -14.42
N LEU A 232 -7.83 19.09 -14.09
CA LEU A 232 -7.53 17.67 -14.18
C LEU A 232 -7.41 17.23 -15.64
N VAL A 233 -8.38 17.65 -16.48
CA VAL A 233 -8.34 17.42 -17.93
C VAL A 233 -7.09 18.07 -18.55
N ARG A 234 -6.78 19.33 -18.18
CA ARG A 234 -5.60 20.03 -18.70
C ARG A 234 -4.29 19.31 -18.39
N VAL A 235 -4.12 18.80 -17.16
CA VAL A 235 -2.90 18.04 -16.81
C VAL A 235 -2.84 16.72 -17.56
N ALA A 236 -3.94 15.97 -17.64
CA ALA A 236 -3.98 14.73 -18.41
C ALA A 236 -3.64 14.95 -19.90
N VAL A 237 -4.25 15.98 -20.51
CA VAL A 237 -3.93 16.39 -21.90
C VAL A 237 -2.48 16.82 -22.05
N ALA A 238 -1.92 17.61 -21.11
CA ALA A 238 -0.53 18.04 -21.13
C ALA A 238 0.45 16.86 -21.10
N GLN A 239 0.05 15.72 -20.56
CA GLN A 239 0.84 14.49 -20.53
C GLN A 239 0.69 13.63 -21.79
N SER A 240 -0.23 13.96 -22.71
CA SER A 240 -0.40 13.24 -23.96
C SER A 240 0.83 13.38 -24.86
N ARG A 241 1.15 12.30 -25.62
CA ARG A 241 2.19 12.30 -26.64
C ARG A 241 1.90 13.23 -27.83
N HIS A 242 0.62 13.62 -28.01
CA HIS A 242 0.17 14.45 -29.13
C HIS A 242 0.31 15.95 -28.86
N VAL A 243 0.80 16.33 -27.67
CA VAL A 243 0.94 17.75 -27.27
C VAL A 243 2.40 18.17 -27.36
N ASP A 244 2.65 19.25 -28.12
CA ASP A 244 3.99 19.84 -28.22
C ASP A 244 4.42 20.52 -26.92
N ALA A 245 5.73 20.77 -26.78
CA ALA A 245 6.31 21.32 -25.56
C ALA A 245 5.74 22.71 -25.18
N ALA A 246 5.49 23.58 -26.14
CA ALA A 246 4.97 24.93 -25.87
C ALA A 246 3.52 24.88 -25.37
N THR A 247 2.71 24.05 -25.98
CA THR A 247 1.31 23.82 -25.54
C THR A 247 1.29 23.16 -24.15
N ARG A 248 2.15 22.18 -23.92
CA ARG A 248 2.31 21.53 -22.61
C ARG A 248 2.64 22.55 -21.53
N ASP A 249 3.64 23.39 -21.75
CA ASP A 249 4.06 24.43 -20.81
C ASP A 249 2.93 25.41 -20.51
N ARG A 250 2.16 25.80 -21.51
CA ARG A 250 1.01 26.68 -21.34
C ARG A 250 -0.08 26.04 -20.50
N LEU A 251 -0.42 24.76 -20.74
CA LEU A 251 -1.43 24.04 -19.97
C LEU A 251 -1.02 23.91 -18.49
N TYR A 252 0.21 23.52 -18.22
CA TYR A 252 0.72 23.48 -16.84
C TYR A 252 0.72 24.85 -16.17
N ALA A 253 1.11 25.90 -16.88
CA ALA A 253 1.13 27.27 -16.34
C ALA A 253 -0.29 27.76 -15.93
N LEU A 254 -1.32 27.39 -16.72
CA LEU A 254 -2.71 27.68 -16.35
C LEU A 254 -3.10 26.98 -15.04
N VAL A 255 -2.81 25.70 -14.92
CA VAL A 255 -3.15 24.92 -13.71
C VAL A 255 -2.35 25.41 -12.50
N GLU A 256 -1.09 25.79 -12.66
CA GLU A 256 -0.29 26.41 -11.58
C GLU A 256 -0.85 27.76 -11.14
N ALA A 257 -1.35 28.57 -12.06
CA ALA A 257 -2.00 29.83 -11.72
C ALA A 257 -3.30 29.60 -10.93
N GLU A 258 -4.09 28.61 -11.32
CA GLU A 258 -5.30 28.22 -10.58
C GLU A 258 -4.99 27.68 -9.18
N ARG A 259 -3.95 26.87 -9.04
CA ARG A 259 -3.45 26.42 -7.73
C ARG A 259 -3.04 27.60 -6.85
N ALA A 260 -2.32 28.56 -7.42
CA ALA A 260 -1.91 29.75 -6.70
C ALA A 260 -3.11 30.63 -6.28
N ALA A 261 -4.20 30.57 -7.05
CA ALA A 261 -5.49 31.19 -6.71
C ALA A 261 -6.32 30.36 -5.69
N GLY A 262 -5.83 29.23 -5.21
CA GLY A 262 -6.48 28.42 -4.17
C GLY A 262 -7.37 27.27 -4.69
N SER A 263 -7.31 26.93 -5.98
CA SER A 263 -8.08 25.79 -6.53
C SER A 263 -7.60 24.45 -5.97
N ILE A 264 -8.49 23.72 -5.29
CA ILE A 264 -8.24 22.36 -4.80
C ILE A 264 -8.09 21.40 -5.97
N ALA A 265 -8.91 21.52 -7.02
CA ALA A 265 -8.81 20.67 -8.20
C ALA A 265 -7.45 20.82 -8.89
N ALA A 266 -6.93 22.06 -9.01
CA ALA A 266 -5.59 22.30 -9.54
C ALA A 266 -4.49 21.72 -8.63
N GLN A 267 -4.66 21.76 -7.32
CA GLN A 267 -3.72 21.13 -6.38
C GLN A 267 -3.71 19.60 -6.55
N VAL A 268 -4.88 18.98 -6.71
CA VAL A 268 -5.02 17.54 -6.98
C VAL A 268 -4.39 17.19 -8.32
N ALA A 269 -4.71 17.93 -9.38
CA ALA A 269 -4.18 17.70 -10.73
C ALA A 269 -2.64 17.73 -10.79
N LEU A 270 -2.00 18.65 -10.03
CA LEU A 270 -0.54 18.75 -9.96
C LEU A 270 0.08 17.80 -8.93
N SER A 271 -0.72 17.00 -8.23
CA SER A 271 -0.18 15.99 -7.33
C SER A 271 0.50 14.86 -8.12
N TRP A 272 1.58 14.30 -7.55
CA TRP A 272 2.37 13.24 -8.18
C TRP A 272 1.62 11.92 -8.40
N ASN A 273 0.44 11.77 -7.80
CA ASN A 273 -0.38 10.54 -7.89
C ASN A 273 -1.48 10.63 -8.96
N PHE A 274 -1.65 11.76 -9.62
CA PHE A 274 -2.84 11.95 -10.46
C PHE A 274 -2.72 11.18 -11.79
N THR A 275 -1.74 11.51 -12.62
CA THR A 275 -1.48 10.81 -13.90
C THR A 275 0.02 10.77 -14.19
N GLU A 276 0.44 9.83 -15.03
CA GLU A 276 1.80 9.74 -15.58
C GLU A 276 1.75 9.56 -17.09
N PRO A 277 2.73 10.10 -17.85
CA PRO A 277 2.85 9.87 -19.28
C PRO A 277 3.42 8.46 -19.58
N ASP A 278 2.65 7.42 -19.28
CA ASP A 278 3.09 6.01 -19.37
C ASP A 278 3.55 5.61 -20.76
N TRP A 279 2.98 6.22 -21.81
CA TRP A 279 3.40 6.02 -23.19
C TRP A 279 4.90 6.27 -23.40
N LEU A 280 5.52 7.13 -22.57
CA LEU A 280 6.93 7.44 -22.68
C LEU A 280 7.83 6.24 -22.35
N ARG A 281 7.34 5.27 -21.57
CA ARG A 281 8.09 4.02 -21.28
C ARG A 281 8.28 3.16 -22.52
N GLU A 282 7.32 3.20 -23.43
CA GLU A 282 7.30 2.41 -24.67
C GLU A 282 7.77 3.20 -25.92
N ALA A 283 7.98 4.51 -25.75
CA ALA A 283 8.44 5.37 -26.84
C ALA A 283 9.84 4.99 -27.32
N PRO A 284 10.19 5.22 -28.59
CA PRO A 284 11.55 5.04 -29.11
C PRO A 284 12.58 5.80 -28.26
N LEU A 285 13.80 5.27 -28.17
CA LEU A 285 14.85 5.84 -27.33
C LEU A 285 15.18 7.30 -27.67
N ASP A 286 15.24 7.62 -28.95
CA ASP A 286 15.48 8.99 -29.43
C ASP A 286 14.39 9.97 -29.00
N GLU A 287 13.13 9.56 -29.05
CA GLU A 287 12.00 10.35 -28.51
C GLU A 287 12.14 10.52 -27.00
N ARG A 288 12.40 9.44 -26.26
CA ARG A 288 12.59 9.50 -24.79
C ARG A 288 13.70 10.44 -24.38
N MET A 289 14.82 10.44 -25.10
CA MET A 289 15.98 11.30 -24.81
C MET A 289 15.63 12.79 -24.87
N THR A 290 14.64 13.20 -25.65
CA THR A 290 14.19 14.60 -25.72
C THR A 290 13.55 15.10 -24.43
N TYR A 291 13.07 14.20 -23.55
CA TYR A 291 12.43 14.52 -22.28
C TYR A 291 13.38 14.58 -21.08
N LEU A 292 14.67 14.32 -21.25
CA LEU A 292 15.66 14.45 -20.18
C LEU A 292 15.73 15.87 -19.60
N ASP A 293 15.48 16.87 -20.44
CA ASP A 293 15.48 18.30 -20.05
C ASP A 293 14.06 18.87 -19.91
N CYS A 294 13.04 18.00 -19.91
CA CYS A 294 11.67 18.46 -19.73
C CYS A 294 11.54 19.18 -18.37
N ARG A 295 11.03 20.42 -18.38
CA ARG A 295 10.84 21.20 -17.16
C ARG A 295 9.87 20.54 -16.15
N HIS A 296 8.96 19.69 -16.65
CA HIS A 296 7.96 18.98 -15.85
C HIS A 296 8.53 17.69 -15.28
N THR A 297 8.66 17.63 -13.97
CA THR A 297 9.26 16.51 -13.21
C THR A 297 8.66 15.14 -13.55
N THR A 298 7.35 15.10 -13.84
CA THR A 298 6.62 13.85 -14.13
C THR A 298 7.25 13.09 -15.30
N PHE A 299 7.63 13.78 -16.40
CA PHE A 299 8.28 13.15 -17.55
C PHE A 299 9.66 12.59 -17.19
N ARG A 300 10.49 13.37 -16.49
CA ARG A 300 11.82 12.90 -16.06
C ARG A 300 11.73 11.74 -15.08
N ARG A 301 10.70 11.73 -14.21
CA ARG A 301 10.44 10.61 -13.29
C ARG A 301 10.04 9.33 -14.03
N VAL A 302 9.20 9.43 -15.07
CA VAL A 302 8.86 8.28 -15.90
C VAL A 302 10.08 7.77 -16.64
N LEU A 303 10.92 8.64 -17.22
CA LEU A 303 12.21 8.24 -17.81
C LEU A 303 13.08 7.47 -16.81
N ALA A 304 13.19 7.96 -15.59
CA ALA A 304 13.96 7.30 -14.54
C ALA A 304 13.44 5.89 -14.17
N SER A 305 12.26 5.51 -14.61
CA SER A 305 11.71 4.14 -14.47
C SER A 305 12.00 3.23 -15.68
N CYS A 306 12.48 3.78 -16.79
CA CYS A 306 12.90 3.00 -17.97
C CYS A 306 14.23 2.30 -17.68
N ARG A 307 14.44 1.07 -18.20
CA ARG A 307 15.63 0.27 -17.88
C ARG A 307 16.72 0.32 -18.95
N ASP A 308 16.40 0.78 -20.12
CA ASP A 308 17.23 0.73 -21.34
C ASP A 308 17.77 2.10 -21.76
N LEU A 309 17.95 3.01 -20.81
CA LEU A 309 18.56 4.31 -21.06
C LEU A 309 20.08 4.21 -21.13
N PRO A 310 20.75 5.04 -21.99
CA PRO A 310 22.19 5.10 -22.05
C PRO A 310 22.78 5.73 -20.77
N GLU A 311 24.06 5.44 -20.50
CA GLU A 311 24.75 5.92 -19.30
C GLU A 311 24.72 7.45 -19.13
N GLU A 312 24.77 8.19 -20.24
CA GLU A 312 24.66 9.64 -20.20
C GLU A 312 23.32 10.12 -19.63
N ALA A 313 22.22 9.46 -20.00
CA ALA A 313 20.90 9.75 -19.45
C ALA A 313 20.86 9.46 -17.94
N TRP A 314 21.43 8.32 -17.50
CA TRP A 314 21.52 7.98 -16.10
C TRP A 314 22.31 9.00 -15.30
N ARG A 315 23.47 9.44 -15.78
CA ARG A 315 24.27 10.48 -15.12
C ARG A 315 23.48 11.79 -14.91
N ARG A 316 22.59 12.14 -15.86
CA ARG A 316 21.73 13.32 -15.74
C ARG A 316 20.61 13.10 -14.73
N LEU A 317 19.93 11.96 -14.75
CA LEU A 317 18.84 11.61 -13.84
C LEU A 317 19.33 11.41 -12.39
N ASP A 318 20.53 10.87 -12.19
CA ASP A 318 21.16 10.74 -10.88
C ASP A 318 21.48 12.12 -10.24
N ASN A 319 21.68 13.14 -11.07
CA ASN A 319 21.95 14.50 -10.65
C ASN A 319 20.76 15.47 -10.88
N ASP A 320 19.56 14.93 -11.12
CA ASP A 320 18.37 15.74 -11.34
C ASP A 320 18.11 16.70 -10.15
N PRO A 321 17.68 17.95 -10.40
CA PRO A 321 17.34 18.87 -9.31
C PRO A 321 16.21 18.33 -8.41
N ASP A 322 15.30 17.50 -8.95
CA ASP A 322 14.19 16.92 -8.20
C ASP A 322 14.58 15.61 -7.52
N LEU A 323 14.33 15.53 -6.20
CA LEU A 323 14.65 14.35 -5.40
C LEU A 323 13.86 13.11 -5.82
N ALA A 324 12.60 13.27 -6.27
CA ALA A 324 11.78 12.13 -6.69
C ALA A 324 12.34 11.49 -7.96
N VAL A 325 12.89 12.28 -8.87
CA VAL A 325 13.58 11.78 -10.09
C VAL A 325 14.85 11.02 -9.69
N ARG A 326 15.70 11.61 -8.83
CA ARG A 326 16.93 10.92 -8.36
C ARG A 326 16.61 9.60 -7.66
N ARG A 327 15.58 9.57 -6.82
CA ARG A 327 15.13 8.33 -6.15
C ARG A 327 14.56 7.30 -7.11
N ALA A 328 13.85 7.72 -8.16
CA ALA A 328 13.38 6.82 -9.20
C ALA A 328 14.56 6.22 -9.98
N ALA A 329 15.52 7.05 -10.39
CA ALA A 329 16.73 6.63 -11.09
C ALA A 329 17.58 5.66 -10.25
N ALA A 330 17.70 5.91 -8.95
CA ALA A 330 18.47 5.07 -8.02
C ALA A 330 17.88 3.66 -7.80
N ARG A 331 16.71 3.35 -8.35
CA ARG A 331 16.11 2.00 -8.28
C ARG A 331 16.48 1.07 -9.42
N ARG A 332 17.24 1.56 -10.40
CA ARG A 332 17.72 0.69 -11.47
C ARG A 332 18.71 -0.35 -10.90
N PRO A 333 18.73 -1.60 -11.43
CA PRO A 333 19.54 -2.67 -10.86
C PRO A 333 21.06 -2.41 -10.83
N ASP A 334 21.54 -1.55 -11.72
CA ASP A 334 22.95 -1.21 -11.92
C ASP A 334 23.37 0.13 -11.29
N THR A 335 22.51 0.71 -10.43
CA THR A 335 22.85 1.96 -9.72
C THR A 335 24.19 1.86 -9.01
N PRO A 336 25.11 2.82 -9.23
CA PRO A 336 26.40 2.85 -8.53
C PRO A 336 26.24 2.96 -7.01
N PRO A 337 27.07 2.26 -6.22
CA PRO A 337 27.01 2.26 -4.76
C PRO A 337 27.13 3.66 -4.12
N ASP A 338 27.95 4.51 -4.69
CA ASP A 338 28.18 5.89 -4.23
C ASP A 338 26.96 6.79 -4.44
N VAL A 339 26.19 6.59 -5.50
CA VAL A 339 24.93 7.29 -5.74
C VAL A 339 23.89 6.91 -4.67
N LEU A 340 23.78 5.62 -4.36
CA LEU A 340 22.87 5.13 -3.32
C LEU A 340 23.25 5.68 -1.95
N GLU A 341 24.54 5.60 -1.59
CA GLU A 341 25.05 6.15 -0.32
C GLU A 341 24.79 7.66 -0.21
N ALA A 342 25.14 8.43 -1.24
CA ALA A 342 24.96 9.86 -1.25
C ALA A 342 23.48 10.29 -1.08
N LEU A 343 22.56 9.60 -1.73
CA LEU A 343 21.12 9.86 -1.59
C LEU A 343 20.62 9.59 -0.18
N VAL A 344 20.97 8.43 0.37
CA VAL A 344 20.55 8.03 1.72
C VAL A 344 21.19 8.94 2.77
N ARG A 345 22.46 9.27 2.63
CA ARG A 345 23.19 10.17 3.56
C ARG A 345 22.60 11.58 3.59
N ARG A 346 22.21 12.10 2.44
CA ARG A 346 21.66 13.46 2.34
C ARG A 346 20.19 13.58 2.73
N HIS A 347 19.38 12.52 2.50
CA HIS A 347 17.92 12.61 2.56
C HIS A 347 17.26 11.54 3.44
N GLY A 348 18.05 10.68 4.07
CA GLY A 348 17.58 9.49 4.78
C GLY A 348 16.97 8.45 3.83
N ASP A 349 16.62 7.31 4.39
CA ASP A 349 15.90 6.25 3.70
C ASP A 349 14.42 6.31 4.09
N VAL A 350 13.60 6.87 3.19
CA VAL A 350 12.21 7.20 3.48
C VAL A 350 11.34 5.96 3.40
N SER A 351 10.83 5.52 4.54
CA SER A 351 10.10 4.25 4.69
C SER A 351 8.81 4.11 3.89
N HIS A 352 8.17 5.21 3.47
CA HIS A 352 6.95 5.16 2.65
C HIS A 352 7.24 4.94 1.15
N ILE A 353 8.51 5.02 0.73
CA ILE A 353 8.93 4.71 -0.63
C ILE A 353 9.52 3.30 -0.61
N ARG A 354 8.74 2.32 -0.99
CA ARG A 354 9.18 0.91 -1.00
C ARG A 354 9.57 0.44 -2.39
N PRO A 355 10.59 -0.44 -2.50
CA PRO A 355 11.50 -0.85 -1.43
C PRO A 355 12.44 0.30 -1.02
N PRO A 356 12.97 0.29 0.24
CA PRO A 356 13.99 1.21 0.70
C PRO A 356 15.27 1.14 -0.16
N LEU A 357 16.00 2.25 -0.30
CA LEU A 357 17.26 2.26 -1.07
C LEU A 357 18.36 1.44 -0.39
N VAL A 358 18.34 1.31 0.92
CA VAL A 358 19.27 0.44 1.65
C VAL A 358 19.09 -1.04 1.33
N ASP A 359 17.91 -1.46 0.83
CA ASP A 359 17.66 -2.83 0.40
C ASP A 359 18.13 -3.10 -1.04
N HIS A 360 18.63 -2.08 -1.72
CA HIS A 360 19.15 -2.22 -3.08
C HIS A 360 20.36 -3.19 -3.10
N PRO A 361 20.46 -4.13 -4.06
CA PRO A 361 21.56 -5.09 -4.11
C PRO A 361 22.97 -4.45 -4.11
N ASN A 362 23.11 -3.28 -4.74
CA ASN A 362 24.37 -2.56 -4.84
C ASN A 362 24.61 -1.58 -3.67
N PHE A 363 23.69 -1.51 -2.67
CA PHE A 363 23.92 -0.62 -1.55
C PHE A 363 25.19 -1.04 -0.78
N PRO A 364 26.15 -0.12 -0.50
CA PRO A 364 27.41 -0.45 0.12
C PRO A 364 27.22 -0.74 1.62
N ARG A 365 26.87 -1.98 1.97
CA ARG A 365 26.56 -2.40 3.36
C ARG A 365 27.63 -2.02 4.38
N HIS A 366 28.89 -1.97 3.97
CA HIS A 366 30.01 -1.62 4.86
C HIS A 366 29.96 -0.17 5.39
N VAL A 367 29.20 0.73 4.74
CA VAL A 367 29.06 2.13 5.19
C VAL A 367 27.95 2.30 6.23
N LEU A 368 27.07 1.30 6.45
CA LEU A 368 25.92 1.44 7.35
C LEU A 368 26.33 1.92 8.75
N ARG A 369 27.44 1.44 9.29
CA ARG A 369 27.95 1.87 10.61
C ARG A 369 28.34 3.33 10.67
N SER A 370 28.76 3.91 9.58
CA SER A 370 29.16 5.34 9.55
C SER A 370 27.98 6.28 9.76
N PHE A 371 26.77 5.82 9.47
CA PHE A 371 25.53 6.59 9.71
C PHE A 371 25.26 6.88 11.20
N LEU A 372 25.87 6.15 12.14
CA LEU A 372 25.79 6.43 13.57
C LEU A 372 26.20 7.86 13.94
N HIS A 373 27.06 8.47 13.15
CA HIS A 373 27.66 9.78 13.42
C HIS A 373 26.95 10.93 12.70
N GLU A 374 25.88 10.64 11.95
CA GLU A 374 25.13 11.67 11.23
C GLU A 374 24.37 12.59 12.19
N PRO A 375 24.34 13.91 11.92
CA PRO A 375 23.64 14.85 12.80
C PRO A 375 22.12 14.67 12.78
N ASP A 376 21.54 14.27 11.64
CA ASP A 376 20.11 14.03 11.48
C ASP A 376 19.72 12.66 12.08
N PRO A 377 18.81 12.63 13.06
CA PRO A 377 18.35 11.37 13.67
C PRO A 377 17.73 10.39 12.66
N HIS A 378 17.02 10.89 11.63
CA HIS A 378 16.44 10.05 10.59
C HIS A 378 17.51 9.37 9.73
N VAL A 379 18.61 10.06 9.48
CA VAL A 379 19.76 9.49 8.79
C VAL A 379 20.50 8.50 9.72
N ARG A 380 20.65 8.81 11.02
CA ARG A 380 21.21 7.86 12.00
C ARG A 380 20.43 6.56 12.09
N TYR A 381 19.10 6.60 11.89
CA TYR A 381 18.27 5.41 11.90
C TYR A 381 18.72 4.35 10.88
N VAL A 382 19.35 4.78 9.77
CA VAL A 382 19.86 3.90 8.73
C VAL A 382 20.92 2.90 9.27
N ALA A 383 21.70 3.30 10.28
CA ALA A 383 22.68 2.41 10.90
C ALA A 383 22.08 1.13 11.47
N LEU A 384 20.80 1.16 11.87
CA LEU A 384 20.07 0.00 12.38
C LEU A 384 19.77 -1.08 11.31
N GLN A 385 20.02 -0.78 10.04
CA GLN A 385 19.93 -1.77 8.96
C GLN A 385 21.18 -2.69 8.89
N ASP A 386 22.25 -2.37 9.62
CA ASP A 386 23.39 -3.27 9.83
C ASP A 386 23.05 -4.29 10.91
N THR A 387 22.64 -5.50 10.52
CA THR A 387 22.31 -6.59 11.46
C THR A 387 23.47 -6.97 12.40
N ASP A 388 24.70 -6.63 12.02
CA ASP A 388 25.92 -6.85 12.79
C ASP A 388 26.41 -5.57 13.50
N LEU A 389 25.53 -4.59 13.69
CA LEU A 389 25.88 -3.34 14.37
C LEU A 389 26.44 -3.64 15.76
N PRO A 390 27.68 -3.15 16.09
CA PRO A 390 28.29 -3.40 17.38
C PRO A 390 27.42 -2.92 18.55
N VAL A 391 27.47 -3.62 19.69
CA VAL A 391 26.73 -3.29 20.90
C VAL A 391 26.96 -1.83 21.34
N GLN A 392 28.18 -1.28 21.12
CA GLN A 392 28.47 0.11 21.42
C GLN A 392 27.61 1.08 20.59
N GLY A 393 27.39 0.78 19.29
CA GLY A 393 26.49 1.55 18.42
C GLY A 393 25.03 1.47 18.87
N LEU A 394 24.59 0.26 19.26
CA LEU A 394 23.24 0.06 19.82
C LEU A 394 23.06 0.86 21.13
N ARG A 395 24.07 0.87 22.04
CA ARG A 395 24.04 1.68 23.25
C ARG A 395 23.94 3.18 22.96
N GLN A 396 24.67 3.67 21.96
CA GLN A 396 24.59 5.06 21.54
C GLN A 396 23.19 5.43 21.06
N LEU A 397 22.55 4.60 20.24
CA LEU A 397 21.21 4.83 19.75
C LEU A 397 20.13 4.60 20.83
N ALA A 398 20.35 3.69 21.77
CA ALA A 398 19.47 3.47 22.92
C ALA A 398 19.46 4.65 23.92
N ALA A 399 20.51 5.46 23.92
CA ALA A 399 20.61 6.69 24.70
C ALA A 399 20.12 7.94 23.97
N ALA A 400 19.63 7.80 22.73
CA ALA A 400 19.14 8.94 21.93
C ALA A 400 17.86 9.53 22.53
N ALA A 401 17.69 10.85 22.36
CA ALA A 401 16.48 11.55 22.80
C ALA A 401 15.22 11.08 22.07
N GLU A 402 15.37 10.74 20.78
CA GLU A 402 14.29 10.39 19.89
C GLU A 402 13.76 8.96 20.14
N PRO A 403 12.49 8.79 20.51
CA PRO A 403 11.92 7.46 20.79
C PRO A 403 12.01 6.51 19.59
N PHE A 404 11.87 7.00 18.36
CA PHE A 404 11.92 6.12 17.18
C PHE A 404 13.28 5.45 16.98
N LEU A 405 14.39 6.10 17.38
CA LEU A 405 15.72 5.47 17.38
C LEU A 405 15.78 4.35 18.41
N ARG A 406 15.32 4.60 19.64
CA ARG A 406 15.28 3.59 20.71
C ARG A 406 14.37 2.43 20.36
N ARG A 407 13.23 2.69 19.70
CA ARG A 407 12.36 1.65 19.12
C ARG A 407 13.08 0.80 18.07
N GLY A 408 13.86 1.44 17.19
CA GLY A 408 14.68 0.73 16.22
C GLY A 408 15.71 -0.20 16.90
N VAL A 409 16.34 0.27 17.98
CA VAL A 409 17.23 -0.59 18.81
C VAL A 409 16.47 -1.75 19.43
N ALA A 410 15.27 -1.52 19.98
CA ALA A 410 14.44 -2.56 20.60
C ALA A 410 14.05 -3.70 19.64
N ARG A 411 14.12 -3.47 18.31
CA ARG A 411 13.83 -4.45 17.26
C ARG A 411 15.07 -5.06 16.65
N HIS A 412 16.27 -4.60 17.05
CA HIS A 412 17.51 -5.00 16.39
C HIS A 412 17.95 -6.41 16.79
N PRO A 413 18.30 -7.32 15.84
CA PRO A 413 18.58 -8.72 16.12
C PRO A 413 19.79 -8.93 17.07
N ASN A 414 20.75 -8.00 17.09
CA ASN A 414 21.96 -8.08 17.92
C ASN A 414 21.81 -7.40 19.30
N LEU A 415 20.56 -7.33 19.81
CA LEU A 415 20.26 -6.74 21.10
C LEU A 415 20.77 -7.61 22.26
N THR A 416 21.52 -7.01 23.18
CA THR A 416 22.03 -7.71 24.38
C THR A 416 21.03 -7.69 25.53
N ASP A 417 21.16 -8.64 26.48
CA ASP A 417 20.27 -8.75 27.63
C ASP A 417 20.22 -7.46 28.46
N ASP A 418 21.34 -6.77 28.65
CA ASP A 418 21.44 -5.52 29.41
C ASP A 418 20.71 -4.35 28.72
N LEU A 419 20.86 -4.24 27.40
CA LEU A 419 20.12 -3.25 26.60
C LEU A 419 18.63 -3.56 26.55
N LEU A 420 18.27 -4.83 26.44
CA LEU A 420 16.87 -5.25 26.48
C LEU A 420 16.20 -4.88 27.80
N GLU A 421 16.88 -5.10 28.93
CA GLU A 421 16.38 -4.69 30.25
C GLU A 421 16.25 -3.16 30.39
N GLN A 422 17.19 -2.41 29.85
CA GLN A 422 17.10 -0.95 29.79
C GLN A 422 15.87 -0.49 28.99
N LEU A 423 15.65 -1.06 27.80
CA LEU A 423 14.55 -0.67 26.91
C LEU A 423 13.18 -1.14 27.42
N LEU A 424 13.11 -2.25 28.16
CA LEU A 424 11.90 -2.64 28.87
C LEU A 424 11.48 -1.61 29.94
N SER A 425 12.42 -0.81 30.44
CA SER A 425 12.17 0.25 31.43
C SER A 425 12.15 1.65 30.79
N ASP A 426 12.05 1.74 29.46
CA ASP A 426 12.03 3.02 28.75
C ASP A 426 10.79 3.85 29.12
N PRO A 427 10.93 5.17 29.30
CA PRO A 427 9.79 6.05 29.59
C PRO A 427 8.77 6.13 28.44
N ASP A 428 9.19 5.83 27.20
CA ASP A 428 8.27 5.74 26.06
C ASP A 428 7.63 4.34 26.03
N PRO A 429 6.30 4.25 26.16
CA PRO A 429 5.60 2.96 26.21
C PRO A 429 5.72 2.13 24.93
N GLN A 430 5.95 2.77 23.77
CA GLN A 430 6.14 2.05 22.52
C GLN A 430 7.52 1.40 22.41
N VAL A 431 8.54 2.02 23.04
CA VAL A 431 9.88 1.42 23.15
C VAL A 431 9.83 0.19 24.06
N ALA A 432 9.18 0.29 25.23
CA ALA A 432 9.01 -0.83 26.16
C ALA A 432 8.19 -1.98 25.54
N ASP A 433 7.16 -1.66 24.76
CA ASP A 433 6.35 -2.62 24.01
C ASP A 433 7.18 -3.37 22.94
N ASP A 434 7.96 -2.64 22.14
CA ASP A 434 8.84 -3.24 21.14
C ASP A 434 9.94 -4.11 21.79
N ALA A 435 10.49 -3.70 22.94
CA ALA A 435 11.43 -4.50 23.70
C ALA A 435 10.82 -5.80 24.22
N ALA A 436 9.59 -5.76 24.71
CA ALA A 436 8.85 -6.95 25.16
C ALA A 436 8.53 -7.92 23.99
N ALA A 437 8.40 -7.39 22.77
CA ALA A 437 8.18 -8.18 21.56
C ALA A 437 9.46 -8.85 21.03
N HIS A 438 10.64 -8.53 21.56
CA HIS A 438 11.91 -9.02 21.04
C HIS A 438 12.14 -10.50 21.36
N CYS A 439 12.57 -11.29 20.34
CA CYS A 439 12.72 -12.73 20.45
C CYS A 439 13.81 -13.21 21.45
N ALA A 440 14.77 -12.35 21.78
CA ALA A 440 15.80 -12.65 22.78
C ALA A 440 15.31 -12.52 24.24
N LEU A 441 14.09 -12.02 24.47
CA LEU A 441 13.54 -11.92 25.82
C LEU A 441 13.37 -13.30 26.43
N ARG A 442 14.02 -13.52 27.58
CA ARG A 442 14.02 -14.84 28.24
C ARG A 442 12.66 -15.17 28.85
N PRO A 443 12.21 -16.42 28.83
CA PRO A 443 10.94 -16.83 29.43
C PRO A 443 10.81 -16.43 30.91
N THR A 444 11.88 -16.52 31.71
CA THR A 444 11.89 -16.10 33.13
C THR A 444 11.52 -14.62 33.29
N ARG A 445 11.89 -13.78 32.34
CA ARG A 445 11.52 -12.37 32.36
C ARG A 445 10.05 -12.17 31.93
N MET A 446 9.59 -12.93 30.92
CA MET A 446 8.18 -12.92 30.52
C MET A 446 7.26 -13.25 31.68
N TYR A 447 7.58 -14.29 32.45
CA TYR A 447 6.81 -14.64 33.66
C TYR A 447 6.82 -13.54 34.76
N ARG A 448 7.96 -12.83 34.93
CA ARG A 448 7.99 -11.68 35.85
C ARG A 448 7.09 -10.56 35.41
N ILE A 449 7.06 -10.25 34.09
CA ILE A 449 6.15 -9.24 33.53
C ILE A 449 4.69 -9.64 33.77
N LEU A 450 4.31 -10.91 33.53
CA LEU A 450 2.97 -11.41 33.83
C LEU A 450 2.63 -11.28 35.30
N THR A 451 3.52 -11.73 36.21
CA THR A 451 3.31 -11.62 37.64
C THR A 451 3.13 -10.17 38.10
N ALA A 452 3.93 -9.24 37.58
CA ALA A 452 3.80 -7.81 37.86
C ALA A 452 2.48 -7.21 37.37
N ALA A 453 1.87 -7.80 36.33
CA ALA A 453 0.56 -7.43 35.82
C ALA A 453 -0.61 -8.17 36.51
N GLY A 454 -0.34 -9.05 37.48
CA GLY A 454 -1.36 -9.84 38.16
C GLY A 454 -1.91 -11.02 37.34
N LEU A 455 -1.17 -11.47 36.33
CA LEU A 455 -1.51 -12.59 35.44
C LEU A 455 -0.75 -13.86 35.81
#